data_0b7431bb415f2198afee41d8ba9ff3b1
#
_entry.id   0b7431bb415f2198afee41d8ba9ff3b1
#
_cell.length_a   1.000
_cell.length_b   1.000
_cell.length_c   1.000
_cell.angle_alpha   90.00
_cell.angle_beta   90.00
_cell.angle_gamma   90.00
#
_symmetry.space_group_name_H-M   'P 1'
#
loop_
_entity.id
_entity.type
_entity.pdbx_description
1 polymer ?
#
loop_
_entity_poly.entity_id
_entity_poly.type
_entity_poly.pdbx_seq_one_letter_code
_entity_poly.pdbx_strand_id
1 'polypeptide(L)'
;MDRCRSGLLARLQSAYAVSTPVVWGQRNAIVLLGAGSVRVAGSSQVDASLFAYGRIRKAAEQYRECRRAGRECKVEVSGGDVRGLGQPEAAIYAGDLQRLGVDAADLLLEPRSMNTWQNAQFSGPLLKTYGADRVLLVSSGFHLRRGMLYFAHFGIHAVPVRADYVDGVRSWLPLSYNFAMADLALHEYAGIARYHVYNAMGWNVQATRSGAL
;
A
#
# COMPACT_ATOMS: atom_id res chain seq x y z
N MET A 1 -2.81 -26.89 -16.93
CA MET A 1 -3.64 -25.81 -16.34
C MET A 1 -2.88 -24.93 -15.36
N ASP A 2 -1.75 -25.35 -14.80
CA ASP A 2 -1.03 -24.61 -13.73
C ASP A 2 -0.19 -23.40 -14.18
N ARG A 3 0.20 -23.31 -15.45
CA ARG A 3 0.98 -22.18 -15.97
C ARG A 3 0.19 -20.87 -16.07
N CYS A 4 -1.14 -20.93 -16.13
CA CYS A 4 -1.96 -19.72 -16.24
C CYS A 4 -2.23 -19.04 -14.89
N ARG A 5 -2.32 -19.82 -13.79
CA ARG A 5 -2.70 -19.30 -12.46
C ARG A 5 -1.56 -18.59 -11.75
N SER A 6 -0.34 -19.13 -11.82
CA SER A 6 0.86 -18.42 -11.35
C SER A 6 1.22 -17.21 -12.23
N GLY A 7 0.83 -17.24 -13.51
CA GLY A 7 1.11 -16.17 -14.47
C GLY A 7 0.45 -14.83 -14.16
N LEU A 8 -0.79 -14.82 -13.61
CA LEU A 8 -1.50 -13.56 -13.33
C LEU A 8 -0.86 -12.79 -12.17
N LEU A 9 -0.63 -13.45 -11.03
CA LEU A 9 0.08 -12.85 -9.90
C LEU A 9 1.51 -12.47 -10.26
N ALA A 10 2.24 -13.38 -10.93
CA ALA A 10 3.61 -13.10 -11.35
C ALA A 10 3.71 -11.83 -12.20
N ARG A 11 2.79 -11.60 -13.15
CA ARG A 11 2.77 -10.39 -13.97
C ARG A 11 2.50 -9.11 -13.18
N LEU A 12 1.75 -9.19 -12.07
CA LEU A 12 1.48 -8.03 -11.22
C LEU A 12 2.70 -7.65 -10.38
N GLN A 13 3.49 -8.62 -9.93
CA GLN A 13 4.51 -8.41 -8.91
C GLN A 13 5.96 -8.66 -9.40
N SER A 14 6.17 -9.22 -10.61
CA SER A 14 7.50 -9.52 -11.12
C SER A 14 8.41 -8.29 -11.24
N ALA A 15 7.86 -7.14 -11.60
CA ALA A 15 8.60 -5.88 -11.64
C ALA A 15 9.12 -5.44 -10.25
N TYR A 16 8.55 -5.99 -9.19
CA TYR A 16 8.89 -5.69 -7.80
C TYR A 16 9.55 -6.89 -7.10
N ALA A 17 9.91 -7.94 -7.84
CA ALA A 17 10.50 -9.16 -7.26
C ALA A 17 11.85 -8.90 -6.60
N VAL A 18 12.66 -8.03 -7.19
CA VAL A 18 13.95 -7.62 -6.65
C VAL A 18 13.80 -6.30 -5.90
N SER A 19 14.22 -6.27 -4.64
CA SER A 19 14.25 -5.02 -3.87
C SER A 19 15.41 -4.15 -4.35
N THR A 20 15.09 -2.96 -4.83
CA THR A 20 16.12 -1.98 -5.17
C THR A 20 16.54 -1.23 -3.90
N PRO A 21 17.84 -0.99 -3.66
CA PRO A 21 18.27 -0.14 -2.58
C PRO A 21 17.61 1.24 -2.65
N VAL A 22 17.10 1.71 -1.53
CA VAL A 22 16.43 3.02 -1.45
C VAL A 22 17.49 4.12 -1.39
N VAL A 23 17.40 5.07 -2.30
CA VAL A 23 18.17 6.32 -2.23
C VAL A 23 17.34 7.33 -1.42
N TRP A 24 17.81 7.67 -0.23
CA TRP A 24 17.14 8.60 0.68
C TRP A 24 17.35 10.06 0.24
N GLY A 25 16.27 10.85 0.31
CA GLY A 25 16.28 12.30 0.21
C GLY A 25 16.64 12.97 1.54
N GLN A 26 16.37 14.26 1.67
CA GLN A 26 16.48 14.94 2.96
C GLN A 26 15.26 14.66 3.83
N ARG A 27 14.04 14.83 3.27
CA ARG A 27 12.75 14.53 3.89
C ARG A 27 12.06 13.38 3.17
N ASN A 28 11.89 12.28 3.88
CA ASN A 28 11.38 11.04 3.29
C ASN A 28 10.02 10.70 3.88
N ALA A 29 9.06 10.41 3.02
CA ALA A 29 7.77 9.88 3.41
C ALA A 29 7.66 8.41 3.02
N ILE A 30 7.34 7.56 3.98
CA ILE A 30 7.08 6.13 3.78
C ILE A 30 5.57 5.95 3.87
N VAL A 31 4.92 5.84 2.72
CA VAL A 31 3.45 5.70 2.63
C VAL A 31 3.09 4.23 2.75
N LEU A 32 2.39 3.88 3.81
CA LEU A 32 1.87 2.55 4.09
C LEU A 32 0.41 2.48 3.66
N LEU A 33 0.09 1.66 2.65
CA LEU A 33 -1.28 1.45 2.19
C LEU A 33 -2.03 0.45 3.06
N GLY A 34 -3.27 0.78 3.39
CA GLY A 34 -4.21 -0.11 4.04
C GLY A 34 -4.38 -1.46 3.31
N ALA A 35 -4.66 -2.49 4.07
CA ALA A 35 -4.89 -3.86 3.61
C ALA A 35 -6.05 -4.56 4.32
N GLY A 36 -6.85 -3.80 5.04
CA GLY A 36 -7.99 -4.28 5.79
C GLY A 36 -7.72 -4.41 7.28
N SER A 37 -8.81 -4.45 8.02
CA SER A 37 -8.87 -4.72 9.45
C SER A 37 -9.87 -5.82 9.74
N VAL A 38 -9.80 -6.43 10.91
CA VAL A 38 -10.68 -7.52 11.32
C VAL A 38 -11.08 -7.34 12.78
N ARG A 39 -12.38 -7.53 13.08
CA ARG A 39 -12.85 -7.59 14.45
C ARG A 39 -12.57 -8.97 15.03
N VAL A 40 -11.96 -9.01 16.22
CA VAL A 40 -11.75 -10.26 16.96
C VAL A 40 -13.08 -10.75 17.50
N ALA A 41 -13.45 -11.99 17.17
CA ALA A 41 -14.74 -12.54 17.60
C ALA A 41 -14.86 -12.54 19.13
N GLY A 42 -16.03 -12.13 19.64
CA GLY A 42 -16.30 -12.05 21.07
C GLY A 42 -15.64 -10.86 21.80
N SER A 43 -15.02 -9.91 21.07
CA SER A 43 -14.41 -8.73 21.67
C SER A 43 -14.74 -7.45 20.89
N SER A 44 -14.44 -6.29 21.49
CA SER A 44 -14.47 -4.99 20.80
C SER A 44 -13.16 -4.70 20.04
N GLN A 45 -12.16 -5.57 20.18
CA GLN A 45 -10.83 -5.38 19.57
C GLN A 45 -10.90 -5.46 18.06
N VAL A 46 -10.23 -4.53 17.40
CA VAL A 46 -10.06 -4.51 15.95
C VAL A 46 -8.56 -4.56 15.65
N ASP A 47 -8.15 -5.58 14.91
CA ASP A 47 -6.76 -5.82 14.55
C ASP A 47 -6.53 -5.57 13.06
N ALA A 48 -5.27 -5.41 12.69
CA ALA A 48 -4.83 -5.41 11.30
C ALA A 48 -5.13 -6.77 10.65
N SER A 49 -5.50 -6.77 9.36
CA SER A 49 -5.72 -8.02 8.62
C SER A 49 -4.39 -8.75 8.33
N LEU A 50 -4.49 -10.01 7.91
CA LEU A 50 -3.32 -10.85 7.61
C LEU A 50 -2.33 -10.17 6.64
N PHE A 51 -2.81 -9.53 5.57
CA PHE A 51 -1.93 -8.86 4.61
C PHE A 51 -1.36 -7.53 5.11
N ALA A 52 -1.93 -6.95 6.15
CA ALA A 52 -1.45 -5.70 6.73
C ALA A 52 -0.13 -5.89 7.48
N TYR A 53 0.05 -7.00 8.20
CA TYR A 53 1.24 -7.23 9.04
C TYR A 53 2.55 -7.18 8.24
N GLY A 54 2.58 -7.78 7.04
CA GLY A 54 3.74 -7.69 6.14
C GLY A 54 4.08 -6.25 5.78
N ARG A 55 3.06 -5.45 5.48
CA ARG A 55 3.21 -4.03 5.12
C ARG A 55 3.66 -3.18 6.30
N ILE A 56 3.05 -3.36 7.48
CA ILE A 56 3.41 -2.64 8.72
C ILE A 56 4.86 -2.92 9.09
N ARG A 57 5.28 -4.21 9.12
CA ARG A 57 6.66 -4.61 9.37
C ARG A 57 7.63 -3.95 8.39
N LYS A 58 7.29 -3.94 7.08
CA LYS A 58 8.15 -3.37 6.04
C LYS A 58 8.26 -1.85 6.16
N ALA A 59 7.17 -1.17 6.49
CA ALA A 59 7.20 0.28 6.73
C ALA A 59 8.09 0.63 7.93
N ALA A 60 7.97 -0.09 9.04
CA ALA A 60 8.84 0.08 10.21
C ALA A 60 10.32 -0.23 9.91
N GLU A 61 10.61 -1.22 9.06
CA GLU A 61 11.96 -1.53 8.56
C GLU A 61 12.53 -0.35 7.78
N GLN A 62 11.78 0.17 6.81
CA GLN A 62 12.20 1.32 6.00
C GLN A 62 12.39 2.59 6.86
N TYR A 63 11.53 2.83 7.83
CA TYR A 63 11.70 3.93 8.77
C TYR A 63 13.03 3.82 9.53
N ARG A 64 13.35 2.64 10.08
CA ARG A 64 14.63 2.44 10.78
C ARG A 64 15.84 2.62 9.89
N GLU A 65 15.79 2.13 8.65
CA GLU A 65 16.87 2.32 7.65
C GLU A 65 17.07 3.80 7.32
N CYS A 66 15.99 4.53 7.09
CA CYS A 66 15.99 5.95 6.82
C CYS A 66 16.61 6.74 8.00
N ARG A 67 16.19 6.45 9.23
CA ARG A 67 16.73 7.09 10.45
C ARG A 67 18.21 6.77 10.67
N ARG A 68 18.65 5.53 10.41
CA ARG A 68 20.07 5.14 10.46
C ARG A 68 20.92 5.87 9.44
N ALA A 69 20.36 6.23 8.30
CA ALA A 69 21.01 7.05 7.29
C ALA A 69 21.11 8.54 7.68
N GLY A 70 20.66 8.92 8.87
CA GLY A 70 20.68 10.30 9.38
C GLY A 70 19.70 11.22 8.65
N ARG A 71 18.59 10.68 8.12
CA ARG A 71 17.60 11.44 7.35
C ARG A 71 16.35 11.75 8.15
N GLU A 72 15.62 12.78 7.73
CA GLU A 72 14.28 13.08 8.23
C GLU A 72 13.29 12.11 7.57
N CYS A 73 12.49 11.42 8.39
CA CYS A 73 11.64 10.32 7.93
C CYS A 73 10.32 10.34 8.66
N LYS A 74 9.21 10.30 7.90
CA LYS A 74 7.87 10.09 8.45
C LYS A 74 7.21 8.90 7.79
N VAL A 75 6.35 8.22 8.55
CA VAL A 75 5.50 7.14 8.04
C VAL A 75 4.08 7.67 7.92
N GLU A 76 3.58 7.79 6.70
CA GLU A 76 2.17 8.04 6.44
C GLU A 76 1.42 6.71 6.41
N VAL A 77 0.35 6.62 7.20
CA VAL A 77 -0.56 5.48 7.19
C VAL A 77 -1.87 5.92 6.55
N SER A 78 -2.15 5.40 5.35
CA SER A 78 -3.34 5.75 4.59
C SER A 78 -4.32 4.58 4.57
N GLY A 79 -5.48 4.77 5.21
CA GLY A 79 -6.56 3.78 5.31
C GLY A 79 -7.66 4.19 6.27
N GLY A 80 -8.89 4.30 5.78
CA GLY A 80 -10.09 4.60 6.54
C GLY A 80 -10.74 3.38 7.18
N ASP A 81 -11.94 3.54 7.70
CA ASP A 81 -12.76 2.45 8.25
C ASP A 81 -13.62 1.81 7.15
N VAL A 82 -12.99 1.13 6.21
CA VAL A 82 -13.65 0.53 5.02
C VAL A 82 -14.71 -0.51 5.41
N ARG A 83 -14.53 -1.17 6.54
CA ARG A 83 -15.44 -2.24 7.01
C ARG A 83 -16.48 -1.78 8.04
N GLY A 84 -16.48 -0.51 8.44
CA GLY A 84 -17.40 0.02 9.44
C GLY A 84 -17.19 -0.61 10.83
N LEU A 85 -15.95 -0.87 11.22
CA LEU A 85 -15.61 -1.49 12.50
C LEU A 85 -15.44 -0.47 13.63
N GLY A 86 -15.59 0.83 13.31
CA GLY A 86 -15.48 1.92 14.28
C GLY A 86 -14.06 2.45 14.45
N GLN A 87 -13.08 1.90 13.74
CA GLN A 87 -11.68 2.36 13.77
C GLN A 87 -11.07 2.34 12.36
N PRO A 88 -10.46 3.45 11.91
CA PRO A 88 -9.75 3.49 10.64
C PRO A 88 -8.48 2.65 10.68
N GLU A 89 -8.14 2.01 9.56
CA GLU A 89 -6.90 1.23 9.41
C GLU A 89 -5.67 2.06 9.79
N ALA A 90 -5.67 3.34 9.46
CA ALA A 90 -4.59 4.27 9.81
C ALA A 90 -4.29 4.30 11.31
N ALA A 91 -5.33 4.32 12.17
CA ALA A 91 -5.14 4.33 13.62
C ALA A 91 -4.67 2.97 14.16
N ILE A 92 -5.21 1.86 13.63
CA ILE A 92 -4.83 0.51 14.02
C ILE A 92 -3.35 0.27 13.70
N TYR A 93 -2.94 0.57 12.46
CA TYR A 93 -1.56 0.33 12.02
C TYR A 93 -0.56 1.28 12.68
N ALA A 94 -0.98 2.51 13.03
CA ALA A 94 -0.15 3.43 13.80
C ALA A 94 0.23 2.83 15.16
N GLY A 95 -0.70 2.19 15.85
CA GLY A 95 -0.41 1.48 17.10
C GLY A 95 0.60 0.34 16.92
N ASP A 96 0.49 -0.43 15.83
CA ASP A 96 1.46 -1.49 15.52
C ASP A 96 2.84 -0.92 15.15
N LEU A 97 2.89 0.16 14.37
CA LEU A 97 4.13 0.84 14.02
C LEU A 97 4.86 1.39 15.24
N GLN A 98 4.14 1.96 16.22
CA GLN A 98 4.72 2.43 17.48
C GLN A 98 5.32 1.28 18.28
N ARG A 99 4.62 0.13 18.37
CA ARG A 99 5.18 -1.09 19.00
C ARG A 99 6.43 -1.61 18.28
N LEU A 100 6.58 -1.33 16.99
CA LEU A 100 7.76 -1.66 16.19
C LEU A 100 8.83 -0.57 16.21
N GLY A 101 8.68 0.47 17.05
CA GLY A 101 9.68 1.50 17.30
C GLY A 101 9.62 2.70 16.34
N VAL A 102 8.49 2.93 15.68
CA VAL A 102 8.24 4.19 14.95
C VAL A 102 7.80 5.24 15.98
N ASP A 103 8.45 6.40 15.99
CA ASP A 103 8.07 7.50 16.87
C ASP A 103 6.66 8.03 16.51
N ALA A 104 5.84 8.27 17.51
CA ALA A 104 4.50 8.83 17.32
C ALA A 104 4.54 10.19 16.61
N ALA A 105 5.56 11.02 16.86
CA ALA A 105 5.76 12.30 16.21
C ALA A 105 6.09 12.18 14.70
N ASP A 106 6.55 11.00 14.27
CA ASP A 106 6.89 10.72 12.87
C ASP A 106 5.75 10.02 12.11
N LEU A 107 4.58 9.85 12.73
CA LEU A 107 3.39 9.29 12.09
C LEU A 107 2.52 10.39 11.48
N LEU A 108 2.14 10.20 10.21
CA LEU A 108 1.13 10.99 9.51
C LEU A 108 -0.06 10.07 9.23
N LEU A 109 -1.24 10.41 9.71
CA LEU A 109 -2.42 9.58 9.55
C LEU A 109 -3.37 10.14 8.51
N GLU A 110 -3.75 9.31 7.55
CA GLU A 110 -4.81 9.60 6.59
C GLU A 110 -5.97 8.59 6.85
N PRO A 111 -6.97 8.94 7.69
CA PRO A 111 -7.99 8.01 8.14
C PRO A 111 -9.29 8.03 7.32
N ARG A 112 -9.35 8.74 6.19
CA ARG A 112 -10.60 8.99 5.44
C ARG A 112 -10.77 8.12 4.21
N SER A 113 -9.70 7.59 3.66
CA SER A 113 -9.72 6.85 2.41
C SER A 113 -10.47 5.51 2.52
N MET A 114 -11.38 5.26 1.61
CA MET A 114 -12.21 4.05 1.55
C MET A 114 -11.77 3.09 0.43
N ASN A 115 -10.75 3.45 -0.33
CA ASN A 115 -10.19 2.66 -1.43
C ASN A 115 -8.84 3.23 -1.88
N THR A 116 -8.11 2.47 -2.72
CA THR A 116 -6.76 2.85 -3.16
C THR A 116 -6.70 4.16 -3.96
N TRP A 117 -7.77 4.52 -4.67
CA TRP A 117 -7.86 5.81 -5.36
C TRP A 117 -7.85 6.97 -4.36
N GLN A 118 -8.66 6.87 -3.33
CA GLN A 118 -8.71 7.87 -2.25
C GLN A 118 -7.44 7.88 -1.41
N ASN A 119 -6.77 6.73 -1.21
CA ASN A 119 -5.46 6.71 -0.58
C ASN A 119 -4.51 7.66 -1.33
N ALA A 120 -4.37 7.50 -2.65
CA ALA A 120 -3.51 8.36 -3.45
C ALA A 120 -3.97 9.84 -3.43
N GLN A 121 -5.28 10.06 -3.54
CA GLN A 121 -5.86 11.40 -3.55
C GLN A 121 -5.61 12.17 -2.24
N PHE A 122 -5.78 11.50 -1.10
CA PHE A 122 -5.68 12.15 0.22
C PHE A 122 -4.25 12.18 0.76
N SER A 123 -3.36 11.30 0.30
CA SER A 123 -1.93 11.36 0.60
C SER A 123 -1.27 12.63 0.04
N GLY A 124 -1.65 13.08 -1.16
CA GLY A 124 -1.01 14.22 -1.83
C GLY A 124 -0.89 15.47 -0.94
N PRO A 125 -1.98 15.99 -0.36
CA PRO A 125 -1.94 17.15 0.53
C PRO A 125 -1.06 16.95 1.77
N LEU A 126 -1.06 15.76 2.38
CA LEU A 126 -0.23 15.46 3.55
C LEU A 126 1.25 15.45 3.20
N LEU A 127 1.62 14.79 2.10
CA LEU A 127 2.99 14.74 1.59
C LEU A 127 3.51 16.12 1.23
N LYS A 128 2.68 16.96 0.62
CA LYS A 128 3.00 18.34 0.29
C LYS A 128 3.21 19.21 1.53
N THR A 129 2.33 19.10 2.52
CA THR A 129 2.45 19.83 3.79
C THR A 129 3.71 19.42 4.55
N TYR A 130 4.06 18.14 4.53
CA TYR A 130 5.33 17.64 5.10
C TYR A 130 6.54 18.13 4.30
N GLY A 131 6.38 18.40 3.02
CA GLY A 131 7.47 18.78 2.11
C GLY A 131 8.38 17.59 1.80
N ALA A 132 7.78 16.41 1.56
CA ALA A 132 8.52 15.21 1.21
C ALA A 132 9.22 15.38 -0.14
N ASP A 133 10.54 15.24 -0.19
CA ASP A 133 11.32 15.21 -1.42
C ASP A 133 11.54 13.78 -1.96
N ARG A 134 11.29 12.78 -1.12
CA ARG A 134 11.29 11.36 -1.50
C ARG A 134 10.10 10.65 -0.89
N VAL A 135 9.34 9.95 -1.73
CA VAL A 135 8.18 9.15 -1.31
C VAL A 135 8.43 7.68 -1.62
N LEU A 136 8.24 6.82 -0.64
CA LEU A 136 8.24 5.37 -0.77
C LEU A 136 6.81 4.87 -0.63
N LEU A 137 6.36 3.98 -1.52
CA LEU A 137 5.04 3.34 -1.44
C LEU A 137 5.19 1.89 -0.99
N VAL A 138 4.82 1.61 0.26
CA VAL A 138 4.89 0.28 0.86
C VAL A 138 3.57 -0.45 0.69
N SER A 139 3.59 -1.57 -0.01
CA SER A 139 2.41 -2.42 -0.21
C SER A 139 2.79 -3.86 -0.58
N SER A 140 1.79 -4.74 -0.65
CA SER A 140 1.95 -6.11 -1.16
C SER A 140 2.37 -6.10 -2.63
N GLY A 141 3.24 -7.03 -3.03
CA GLY A 141 3.78 -7.09 -4.39
C GLY A 141 2.71 -7.07 -5.48
N PHE A 142 1.63 -7.82 -5.28
CA PHE A 142 0.50 -7.88 -6.22
C PHE A 142 -0.27 -6.56 -6.33
N HIS A 143 -0.27 -5.74 -5.27
CA HIS A 143 -1.01 -4.48 -5.19
C HIS A 143 -0.20 -3.26 -5.67
N LEU A 144 1.14 -3.34 -5.67
CA LEU A 144 2.01 -2.21 -6.01
C LEU A 144 1.72 -1.61 -7.38
N ARG A 145 1.43 -2.45 -8.40
CA ARG A 145 1.17 -1.97 -9.75
C ARG A 145 -0.02 -1.00 -9.80
N ARG A 146 -1.12 -1.31 -9.11
CA ARG A 146 -2.30 -0.44 -9.03
C ARG A 146 -2.04 0.77 -8.14
N GLY A 147 -1.38 0.57 -6.99
CA GLY A 147 -0.98 1.67 -6.11
C GLY A 147 -0.13 2.71 -6.83
N MET A 148 0.96 2.28 -7.49
CA MET A 148 1.84 3.16 -8.26
C MET A 148 1.10 3.92 -9.36
N LEU A 149 0.20 3.25 -10.08
CA LEU A 149 -0.63 3.87 -11.13
C LEU A 149 -1.49 5.02 -10.58
N TYR A 150 -2.14 4.80 -9.43
CA TYR A 150 -3.00 5.80 -8.81
C TYR A 150 -2.21 6.95 -8.19
N PHE A 151 -1.09 6.66 -7.52
CA PHE A 151 -0.22 7.69 -6.97
C PHE A 151 0.37 8.59 -8.06
N ALA A 152 0.84 8.00 -9.17
CA ALA A 152 1.30 8.76 -10.32
C ALA A 152 0.22 9.66 -10.93
N HIS A 153 -1.05 9.23 -10.94
CA HIS A 153 -2.17 10.05 -11.41
C HIS A 153 -2.34 11.33 -10.58
N PHE A 154 -2.11 11.27 -9.28
CA PHE A 154 -2.14 12.42 -8.38
C PHE A 154 -0.79 13.16 -8.27
N GLY A 155 0.14 12.93 -9.20
CA GLY A 155 1.44 13.61 -9.26
C GLY A 155 2.46 13.12 -8.24
N ILE A 156 2.19 12.01 -7.52
CA ILE A 156 3.07 11.46 -6.51
C ILE A 156 3.99 10.41 -7.16
N HIS A 157 5.26 10.77 -7.36
CA HIS A 157 6.29 9.89 -7.93
C HIS A 157 6.95 9.06 -6.83
N ALA A 158 6.30 7.99 -6.41
CA ALA A 158 6.78 7.13 -5.35
C ALA A 158 7.80 6.08 -5.84
N VAL A 159 8.69 5.65 -4.94
CA VAL A 159 9.52 4.47 -5.11
C VAL A 159 8.74 3.27 -4.56
N PRO A 160 8.49 2.21 -5.36
CA PRO A 160 7.76 1.05 -4.88
C PRO A 160 8.60 0.23 -3.90
N VAL A 161 8.02 -0.11 -2.75
CA VAL A 161 8.64 -0.96 -1.74
C VAL A 161 7.73 -2.16 -1.48
N ARG A 162 8.18 -3.33 -1.90
CA ARG A 162 7.43 -4.57 -1.74
C ARG A 162 7.53 -5.08 -0.31
N ALA A 163 6.37 -5.25 0.34
CA ALA A 163 6.26 -5.78 1.70
C ALA A 163 6.25 -7.31 1.75
N ASP A 164 5.57 -7.92 0.80
CA ASP A 164 5.38 -9.36 0.69
C ASP A 164 5.35 -9.79 -0.79
N TYR A 165 5.50 -11.09 -1.00
CA TYR A 165 5.37 -11.73 -2.31
C TYR A 165 4.56 -13.01 -2.14
N VAL A 166 3.51 -13.17 -2.92
CA VAL A 166 2.62 -14.32 -2.83
C VAL A 166 2.68 -15.14 -4.13
N ASP A 167 2.59 -16.45 -4.01
CA ASP A 167 2.59 -17.35 -5.16
C ASP A 167 1.56 -18.47 -4.95
N GLY A 168 1.09 -19.05 -6.03
CA GLY A 168 0.22 -20.22 -6.01
C GLY A 168 1.01 -21.49 -5.69
N VAL A 169 0.35 -22.44 -5.07
CA VAL A 169 0.91 -23.77 -4.80
C VAL A 169 0.60 -24.70 -5.98
N ARG A 170 1.60 -25.38 -6.52
CA ARG A 170 1.37 -26.42 -7.53
C ARG A 170 0.66 -27.61 -6.90
N SER A 171 -0.50 -27.97 -7.44
CA SER A 171 -1.30 -29.08 -6.95
C SER A 171 -2.12 -29.70 -8.09
N TRP A 172 -2.29 -31.00 -8.05
CA TRP A 172 -3.21 -31.75 -8.92
C TRP A 172 -4.67 -31.54 -8.51
N LEU A 173 -4.92 -31.24 -7.23
CA LEU A 173 -6.25 -30.96 -6.71
C LEU A 173 -6.48 -29.47 -6.58
N PRO A 174 -7.73 -28.99 -6.73
CA PRO A 174 -8.08 -27.61 -6.43
C PRO A 174 -7.79 -27.28 -4.96
N LEU A 175 -6.99 -26.23 -4.72
CA LEU A 175 -6.69 -25.74 -3.38
C LEU A 175 -7.42 -24.40 -3.15
N SER A 176 -8.09 -24.25 -2.02
CA SER A 176 -8.74 -23.00 -1.60
C SER A 176 -7.75 -21.83 -1.60
N TYR A 177 -6.52 -22.06 -1.19
CA TYR A 177 -5.44 -21.08 -1.26
C TYR A 177 -5.21 -20.55 -2.68
N ASN A 178 -5.19 -21.41 -3.70
CA ASN A 178 -5.01 -20.99 -5.09
C ASN A 178 -6.20 -20.19 -5.63
N PHE A 179 -7.41 -20.46 -5.15
CA PHE A 179 -8.58 -19.63 -5.47
C PHE A 179 -8.47 -18.24 -4.84
N ALA A 180 -8.05 -18.16 -3.58
CA ALA A 180 -7.79 -16.88 -2.93
C ALA A 180 -6.71 -16.05 -3.67
N MET A 181 -5.63 -16.71 -4.10
CA MET A 181 -4.58 -16.04 -4.90
C MET A 181 -5.09 -15.57 -6.26
N ALA A 182 -5.97 -16.33 -6.91
CA ALA A 182 -6.59 -15.93 -8.17
C ALA A 182 -7.55 -14.74 -7.97
N ASP A 183 -8.33 -14.74 -6.90
CA ASP A 183 -9.24 -13.64 -6.55
C ASP A 183 -8.46 -12.34 -6.31
N LEU A 184 -7.37 -12.38 -5.52
CA LEU A 184 -6.47 -11.25 -5.34
C LEU A 184 -5.98 -10.68 -6.68
N ALA A 185 -5.53 -11.56 -7.59
CA ALA A 185 -5.04 -11.12 -8.89
C ALA A 185 -6.15 -10.46 -9.74
N LEU A 186 -7.33 -11.07 -9.80
CA LEU A 186 -8.47 -10.57 -10.55
C LEU A 186 -8.94 -9.21 -10.02
N HIS A 187 -8.97 -9.04 -8.70
CA HIS A 187 -9.29 -7.77 -8.06
C HIS A 187 -8.33 -6.64 -8.50
N GLU A 188 -7.04 -6.92 -8.56
CA GLU A 188 -6.04 -5.95 -9.01
C GLU A 188 -6.19 -5.60 -10.50
N TYR A 189 -6.39 -6.61 -11.36
CA TYR A 189 -6.63 -6.37 -12.79
C TYR A 189 -7.91 -5.60 -13.04
N ALA A 190 -8.99 -5.91 -12.32
CA ALA A 190 -10.25 -5.16 -12.40
C ALA A 190 -10.06 -3.69 -12.00
N GLY A 191 -9.30 -3.43 -10.93
CA GLY A 191 -8.98 -2.07 -10.50
C GLY A 191 -8.16 -1.30 -11.53
N ILE A 192 -7.15 -1.94 -12.15
CA ILE A 192 -6.35 -1.33 -13.21
C ILE A 192 -7.20 -1.08 -14.47
N ALA A 193 -8.01 -2.05 -14.88
CA ALA A 193 -8.90 -1.92 -16.04
C ALA A 193 -9.90 -0.77 -15.83
N ARG A 194 -10.54 -0.71 -14.66
CA ARG A 194 -11.44 0.37 -14.26
C ARG A 194 -10.75 1.74 -14.39
N TYR A 195 -9.52 1.88 -13.94
CA TYR A 195 -8.77 3.13 -14.06
C TYR A 195 -8.66 3.58 -15.51
N HIS A 196 -8.26 2.68 -16.42
CA HIS A 196 -8.09 3.02 -17.83
C HIS A 196 -9.42 3.36 -18.50
N VAL A 197 -10.49 2.60 -18.21
CA VAL A 197 -11.83 2.88 -18.74
C VAL A 197 -12.32 4.25 -18.25
N TYR A 198 -12.19 4.54 -16.95
CA TYR A 198 -12.65 5.81 -16.39
C TYR A 198 -11.85 7.00 -16.91
N ASN A 199 -10.55 6.83 -17.15
CA ASN A 199 -9.74 7.87 -17.80
C ASN A 199 -10.18 8.09 -19.25
N ALA A 200 -10.43 7.05 -20.03
CA ALA A 200 -10.88 7.15 -21.42
C ALA A 200 -12.27 7.81 -21.52
N MET A 201 -13.14 7.57 -20.53
CA MET A 201 -14.49 8.16 -20.47
C MET A 201 -14.51 9.57 -19.84
N GLY A 202 -13.39 10.07 -19.32
CA GLY A 202 -13.33 11.36 -18.61
C GLY A 202 -14.03 11.35 -17.25
N TRP A 203 -14.24 10.19 -16.64
CA TRP A 203 -14.94 10.04 -15.35
C TRP A 203 -13.98 10.17 -14.14
N ASN A 204 -12.69 9.98 -14.34
CA ASN A 204 -11.71 10.31 -13.32
C ASN A 204 -11.46 11.83 -13.26
N VAL A 205 -11.12 12.35 -12.09
CA VAL A 205 -10.59 13.71 -12.00
C VAL A 205 -9.34 13.83 -12.86
N GLN A 206 -9.05 15.03 -13.36
CA GLN A 206 -7.86 15.23 -14.20
C GLN A 206 -6.57 14.88 -13.43
N ALA A 207 -5.64 14.24 -14.13
CA ALA A 207 -4.35 13.90 -13.54
C ALA A 207 -3.58 15.18 -13.15
N THR A 208 -2.98 15.15 -11.97
CA THR A 208 -2.11 16.23 -11.50
C THR A 208 -0.82 16.22 -12.32
N ARG A 209 -0.44 17.39 -12.86
CA ARG A 209 0.81 17.52 -13.63
C ARG A 209 2.01 17.25 -12.73
N SER A 210 3.01 16.54 -13.27
CA SER A 210 4.29 16.32 -12.60
C SER A 210 4.93 17.64 -12.18
N GLY A 211 5.37 17.75 -10.93
CA GLY A 211 5.97 18.95 -10.37
C GLY A 211 5.02 19.82 -9.54
N ALA A 212 3.79 19.38 -9.27
CA ALA A 212 2.84 20.05 -8.39
C ALA A 212 2.96 19.66 -6.90
N LEU A 213 3.90 18.74 -6.57
CA LEU A 213 4.28 18.37 -5.20
C LEU A 213 5.61 19.00 -4.84
#